data_e5875e244df97316e80559e5e26a4f5d
#
_entry.id   e5875e244df97316e80559e5e26a4f5d
#
_cell.length_a   1.000
_cell.length_b   1.000
_cell.length_c   1.000
_cell.angle_alpha   90.00
_cell.angle_beta   90.00
_cell.angle_gamma   90.00
#
_symmetry.space_group_name_H-M   'P 1'
#
loop_
_entity.id
_entity.type
_entity.pdbx_description
1 polymer ?
#
loop_
_entity_poly.entity_id
_entity_poly.type
_entity_poly.pdbx_seq_one_letter_code
_entity_poly.pdbx_strand_id
1 'polypeptide(L)'
;MLSETTRSETLFDRAASPREKKRVQRIEDIIETAAKLFVRDGYAQFSSRRVANELGISLSNLQHYCGTTENLLLSMIRAKIEVFVTRFHDIANQTSLTPEQRFIKIIDEDMVTTLDPWIASFSFQTWALAEHDKDVNEHLKHIYGEFCRILASLIRDVNPAVTHSKADVYATLIASQIEGLLLYNKQIAADQQHWDDTLETMRTMWLNMIRVG
;
A
#
# COMPACT_ATOMS: atom_id res chain seq x y z
N MET A 1 -4.61 15.78 3.88
CA MET A 1 -4.92 16.32 2.53
C MET A 1 -3.80 15.85 1.62
N LEU A 2 -3.93 14.64 1.04
CA LEU A 2 -2.99 14.16 0.03
C LEU A 2 -3.18 15.04 -1.21
N SER A 3 -2.22 15.94 -1.43
CA SER A 3 -2.13 16.78 -2.62
C SER A 3 -2.02 15.90 -3.84
N GLU A 4 -2.71 16.31 -4.91
CA GLU A 4 -2.73 15.76 -6.26
C GLU A 4 -1.42 15.09 -6.65
N THR A 5 -1.43 13.75 -6.64
CA THR A 5 -0.34 12.94 -7.16
C THR A 5 -0.24 13.25 -8.66
N THR A 6 0.82 13.89 -9.06
CA THR A 6 1.16 14.21 -10.45
C THR A 6 1.10 12.92 -11.26
N ARG A 7 0.05 12.78 -12.06
CA ARG A 7 -0.20 11.65 -12.96
C ARG A 7 0.94 11.61 -13.96
N SER A 8 1.87 10.67 -13.81
CA SER A 8 2.85 10.37 -14.85
C SER A 8 2.08 9.83 -16.06
N GLU A 9 1.90 10.63 -17.10
CA GLU A 9 1.36 10.17 -18.39
C GLU A 9 2.32 9.13 -18.97
N THR A 10 2.00 7.86 -18.82
CA THR A 10 2.74 6.78 -19.47
C THR A 10 2.52 6.81 -20.98
N LEU A 11 3.47 6.30 -21.76
CA LEU A 11 3.37 6.20 -23.24
C LEU A 11 2.09 5.46 -23.70
N PHE A 12 1.47 4.66 -22.85
CA PHE A 12 0.19 3.98 -23.08
C PHE A 12 -1.01 4.94 -23.06
N ASP A 13 -0.96 6.05 -22.34
CA ASP A 13 -2.06 7.03 -22.25
C ASP A 13 -2.28 7.81 -23.56
N ARG A 14 -1.25 7.88 -24.43
CA ARG A 14 -1.33 8.57 -25.73
C ARG A 14 -2.03 7.75 -26.82
N ALA A 15 -2.11 6.43 -26.68
CA ALA A 15 -2.66 5.53 -27.70
C ALA A 15 -4.12 5.09 -27.43
N ALA A 16 -4.65 5.29 -26.21
CA ALA A 16 -5.99 4.86 -25.83
C ALA A 16 -7.09 5.69 -26.49
N SER A 17 -8.10 5.03 -27.06
CA SER A 17 -9.26 5.69 -27.63
C SER A 17 -10.05 6.49 -26.58
N PRO A 18 -10.82 7.53 -26.96
CA PRO A 18 -11.68 8.26 -26.01
C PRO A 18 -12.65 7.37 -25.25
N ARG A 19 -13.07 6.24 -25.83
CA ARG A 19 -13.93 5.25 -25.20
C ARG A 19 -13.19 4.47 -24.13
N GLU A 20 -11.95 4.10 -24.39
CA GLU A 20 -11.07 3.40 -23.42
C GLU A 20 -10.75 4.30 -22.24
N LYS A 21 -10.39 5.56 -22.49
CA LYS A 21 -10.14 6.54 -21.41
C LYS A 21 -11.37 6.71 -20.50
N LYS A 22 -12.57 6.82 -21.08
CA LYS A 22 -13.82 6.87 -20.31
C LYS A 22 -14.08 5.60 -19.52
N ARG A 23 -13.73 4.43 -20.06
CA ARG A 23 -13.88 3.15 -19.36
C ARG A 23 -12.93 3.05 -18.18
N VAL A 24 -11.66 3.40 -18.37
CA VAL A 24 -10.65 3.42 -17.30
C VAL A 24 -11.10 4.37 -16.18
N GLN A 25 -11.47 5.61 -16.51
CA GLN A 25 -11.95 6.58 -15.54
C GLN A 25 -13.16 6.05 -14.75
N ARG A 26 -14.10 5.37 -15.40
CA ARG A 26 -15.26 4.78 -14.73
C ARG A 26 -14.85 3.68 -13.75
N ILE A 27 -13.89 2.83 -14.10
CA ILE A 27 -13.36 1.79 -13.21
C ILE A 27 -12.65 2.45 -12.01
N GLU A 28 -11.85 3.49 -12.22
CA GLU A 28 -11.21 4.25 -11.15
C GLU A 28 -12.25 4.85 -10.18
N ASP A 29 -13.31 5.47 -10.70
CA ASP A 29 -14.40 6.03 -9.88
C ASP A 29 -15.09 4.94 -9.04
N ILE A 30 -15.32 3.77 -9.62
CA ILE A 30 -15.93 2.61 -8.92
C ILE A 30 -14.99 2.12 -7.80
N ILE A 31 -13.71 1.92 -8.09
CA ILE A 31 -12.69 1.47 -7.12
C ILE A 31 -12.57 2.46 -5.97
N GLU A 32 -12.52 3.76 -6.27
CA GLU A 32 -12.41 4.80 -5.26
C GLU A 32 -13.63 4.85 -4.35
N THR A 33 -14.83 4.75 -4.93
CA THR A 33 -16.08 4.73 -4.17
C THR A 33 -16.19 3.46 -3.33
N ALA A 34 -15.78 2.32 -3.88
CA ALA A 34 -15.75 1.05 -3.16
C ALA A 34 -14.82 1.12 -1.94
N ALA A 35 -13.61 1.70 -2.10
CA ALA A 35 -12.65 1.86 -1.03
C ALA A 35 -13.16 2.80 0.09
N LYS A 36 -13.80 3.91 -0.28
CA LYS A 36 -14.45 4.82 0.69
C LYS A 36 -15.53 4.12 1.51
N LEU A 37 -16.40 3.34 0.86
CA LEU A 37 -17.44 2.58 1.54
C LEU A 37 -16.86 1.47 2.43
N PHE A 38 -15.85 0.76 1.94
CA PHE A 38 -15.16 -0.29 2.69
C PHE A 38 -14.55 0.24 4.00
N VAL A 39 -13.89 1.39 3.96
CA VAL A 39 -13.30 2.03 5.15
C VAL A 39 -14.38 2.64 6.07
N ARG A 40 -15.39 3.31 5.50
CA ARG A 40 -16.43 4.01 6.27
C ARG A 40 -17.38 3.05 6.99
N ASP A 41 -17.86 2.03 6.28
CA ASP A 41 -18.99 1.20 6.70
C ASP A 41 -18.57 -0.22 7.14
N GLY A 42 -17.33 -0.61 6.82
CA GLY A 42 -16.79 -1.93 7.12
C GLY A 42 -17.17 -3.00 6.09
N TYR A 43 -16.38 -4.09 6.08
CA TYR A 43 -16.60 -5.22 5.18
C TYR A 43 -18.01 -5.81 5.31
N ALA A 44 -18.54 -5.94 6.53
CA ALA A 44 -19.87 -6.54 6.76
C ALA A 44 -21.02 -5.78 6.06
N GLN A 45 -20.83 -4.50 5.75
CA GLN A 45 -21.80 -3.67 5.06
C GLN A 45 -21.46 -3.48 3.56
N PHE A 46 -20.35 -4.04 3.09
CA PHE A 46 -19.89 -3.87 1.71
C PHE A 46 -20.76 -4.66 0.74
N SER A 47 -21.22 -4.02 -0.34
CA SER A 47 -21.91 -4.69 -1.45
C SER A 47 -21.86 -3.86 -2.73
N SER A 48 -21.85 -4.52 -3.89
CA SER A 48 -21.93 -3.85 -5.20
C SER A 48 -23.17 -2.95 -5.33
N ARG A 49 -24.28 -3.30 -4.68
CA ARG A 49 -25.50 -2.46 -4.70
C ARG A 49 -25.27 -1.12 -3.99
N ARG A 50 -24.59 -1.11 -2.87
CA ARG A 50 -24.26 0.13 -2.14
C ARG A 50 -23.30 1.01 -2.95
N VAL A 51 -22.30 0.41 -3.57
CA VAL A 51 -21.37 1.14 -4.46
C VAL A 51 -22.11 1.74 -5.66
N ALA A 52 -22.99 0.97 -6.30
CA ALA A 52 -23.80 1.46 -7.41
C ALA A 52 -24.71 2.64 -7.00
N ASN A 53 -25.37 2.53 -5.85
CA ASN A 53 -26.22 3.59 -5.30
C ASN A 53 -25.44 4.88 -5.01
N GLU A 54 -24.25 4.75 -4.39
CA GLU A 54 -23.39 5.91 -4.07
C GLU A 54 -22.92 6.63 -5.35
N LEU A 55 -22.70 5.87 -6.44
CA LEU A 55 -22.31 6.40 -7.75
C LEU A 55 -23.50 6.90 -8.60
N GLY A 56 -24.74 6.67 -8.17
CA GLY A 56 -25.93 7.00 -8.95
C GLY A 56 -26.09 6.19 -10.24
N ILE A 57 -25.59 4.93 -10.28
CA ILE A 57 -25.69 4.03 -11.43
C ILE A 57 -26.47 2.77 -11.08
N SER A 58 -26.97 2.06 -12.11
CA SER A 58 -27.61 0.76 -11.88
C SER A 58 -26.61 -0.31 -11.46
N LEU A 59 -27.06 -1.29 -10.66
CA LEU A 59 -26.24 -2.46 -10.28
C LEU A 59 -25.73 -3.22 -11.52
N SER A 60 -26.58 -3.36 -12.55
CA SER A 60 -26.19 -4.01 -13.81
C SER A 60 -25.07 -3.25 -14.53
N ASN A 61 -25.09 -1.91 -14.49
CA ASN A 61 -24.02 -1.09 -15.06
C ASN A 61 -22.71 -1.29 -14.30
N LEU A 62 -22.74 -1.30 -12.97
CA LEU A 62 -21.55 -1.58 -12.15
C LEU A 62 -20.98 -2.98 -12.43
N GLN A 63 -21.84 -4.01 -12.45
CA GLN A 63 -21.44 -5.39 -12.72
C GLN A 63 -20.82 -5.59 -14.11
N HIS A 64 -21.24 -4.79 -15.08
CA HIS A 64 -20.61 -4.78 -16.40
C HIS A 64 -19.11 -4.37 -16.35
N TYR A 65 -18.71 -3.52 -15.39
CA TYR A 65 -17.31 -3.10 -15.22
C TYR A 65 -16.50 -4.01 -14.29
N CYS A 66 -17.11 -4.46 -13.20
CA CYS A 66 -16.38 -5.09 -12.09
C CYS A 66 -16.84 -6.51 -11.74
N GLY A 67 -17.83 -7.05 -12.43
CA GLY A 67 -18.33 -8.41 -12.18
C GLY A 67 -19.10 -8.54 -10.86
N THR A 68 -18.77 -9.57 -10.08
CA THR A 68 -19.42 -9.85 -8.79
C THR A 68 -18.94 -8.91 -7.69
N THR A 69 -19.58 -8.96 -6.52
CA THR A 69 -19.15 -8.20 -5.32
C THR A 69 -17.75 -8.63 -4.88
N GLU A 70 -17.45 -9.91 -4.93
CA GLU A 70 -16.14 -10.49 -4.59
C GLU A 70 -15.06 -9.99 -5.57
N ASN A 71 -15.35 -9.96 -6.88
CA ASN A 71 -14.44 -9.43 -7.89
C ASN A 71 -14.17 -7.93 -7.68
N LEU A 72 -15.20 -7.15 -7.38
CA LEU A 72 -15.07 -5.73 -7.06
C LEU A 72 -14.19 -5.52 -5.82
N LEU A 73 -14.45 -6.29 -4.76
CA LEU A 73 -13.71 -6.22 -3.51
C LEU A 73 -12.22 -6.53 -3.72
N LEU A 74 -11.91 -7.63 -4.37
CA LEU A 74 -10.53 -8.03 -4.66
C LEU A 74 -9.82 -7.01 -5.58
N SER A 75 -10.51 -6.52 -6.60
CA SER A 75 -9.97 -5.50 -7.51
C SER A 75 -9.68 -4.19 -6.77
N MET A 76 -10.56 -3.79 -5.86
CA MET A 76 -10.38 -2.60 -5.02
C MET A 76 -9.17 -2.76 -4.08
N ILE A 77 -9.06 -3.90 -3.38
CA ILE A 77 -7.93 -4.18 -2.48
C ILE A 77 -6.62 -4.16 -3.28
N ARG A 78 -6.56 -4.85 -4.41
CA ARG A 78 -5.38 -4.86 -5.30
C ARG A 78 -4.99 -3.45 -5.73
N ALA A 79 -5.91 -2.69 -6.29
CA ALA A 79 -5.63 -1.36 -6.79
C ALA A 79 -5.11 -0.40 -5.70
N LYS A 80 -5.59 -0.56 -4.44
CA LYS A 80 -5.15 0.30 -3.32
C LYS A 80 -3.80 -0.09 -2.74
N ILE A 81 -3.41 -1.34 -2.84
CA ILE A 81 -2.12 -1.82 -2.31
C ILE A 81 -1.00 -1.77 -3.37
N GLU A 82 -1.29 -2.15 -4.62
CA GLU A 82 -0.29 -2.21 -5.69
C GLU A 82 0.38 -0.85 -5.97
N VAL A 83 -0.30 0.26 -5.66
CA VAL A 83 0.24 1.60 -5.82
C VAL A 83 1.49 1.81 -4.95
N PHE A 84 1.52 1.25 -3.74
CA PHE A 84 2.67 1.35 -2.84
C PHE A 84 3.85 0.51 -3.34
N VAL A 85 3.58 -0.74 -3.74
CA VAL A 85 4.63 -1.63 -4.25
C VAL A 85 5.26 -1.06 -5.53
N THR A 86 4.45 -0.55 -6.45
CA THR A 86 4.94 0.13 -7.64
C THR A 86 5.83 1.32 -7.27
N ARG A 87 5.40 2.14 -6.31
CA ARG A 87 6.17 3.28 -5.81
C ARG A 87 7.50 2.86 -5.20
N PHE A 88 7.52 1.79 -4.41
CA PHE A 88 8.75 1.28 -3.80
C PHE A 88 9.71 0.71 -4.83
N HIS A 89 9.22 0.03 -5.87
CA HIS A 89 10.04 -0.37 -7.01
C HIS A 89 10.65 0.82 -7.74
N ASP A 90 9.86 1.87 -7.98
CA ASP A 90 10.36 3.09 -8.64
C ASP A 90 11.50 3.72 -7.83
N ILE A 91 11.36 3.80 -6.51
CA ILE A 91 12.41 4.34 -5.62
C ILE A 91 13.63 3.41 -5.62
N ALA A 92 13.44 2.11 -5.49
CA ALA A 92 14.53 1.13 -5.48
C ALA A 92 15.37 1.17 -6.76
N ASN A 93 14.77 1.56 -7.89
CA ASN A 93 15.44 1.68 -9.18
C ASN A 93 16.00 3.08 -9.49
N GLN A 94 15.91 4.05 -8.56
CA GLN A 94 16.46 5.41 -8.75
C GLN A 94 17.99 5.41 -8.66
N THR A 95 18.66 5.21 -9.79
CA THR A 95 20.14 5.16 -9.86
C THR A 95 20.84 6.49 -9.52
N SER A 96 20.12 7.59 -9.49
CA SER A 96 20.61 8.91 -9.04
C SER A 96 20.79 9.01 -7.53
N LEU A 97 20.20 8.06 -6.76
CA LEU A 97 20.31 7.97 -5.30
C LEU A 97 21.27 6.85 -4.92
N THR A 98 22.01 7.04 -3.81
CA THR A 98 22.77 5.95 -3.21
C THR A 98 21.85 4.85 -2.67
N PRO A 99 22.34 3.61 -2.47
CA PRO A 99 21.55 2.54 -1.85
C PRO A 99 20.93 2.95 -0.52
N GLU A 100 21.68 3.60 0.36
CA GLU A 100 21.21 4.09 1.65
C GLU A 100 20.10 5.15 1.49
N GLN A 101 20.24 6.08 0.55
CA GLN A 101 19.21 7.08 0.27
C GLN A 101 17.91 6.44 -0.27
N ARG A 102 18.02 5.41 -1.13
CA ARG A 102 16.85 4.66 -1.61
C ARG A 102 16.14 3.92 -0.47
N PHE A 103 16.92 3.26 0.39
CA PHE A 103 16.40 2.58 1.57
C PHE A 103 15.66 3.55 2.50
N ILE A 104 16.30 4.66 2.90
CA ILE A 104 15.70 5.69 3.75
C ILE A 104 14.40 6.21 3.13
N LYS A 105 14.41 6.52 1.83
CA LYS A 105 13.23 7.08 1.16
C LYS A 105 12.05 6.13 1.18
N ILE A 106 12.26 4.81 1.00
CA ILE A 106 11.18 3.81 1.07
C ILE A 106 10.62 3.73 2.48
N ILE A 107 11.47 3.56 3.49
CA ILE A 107 11.00 3.41 4.87
C ILE A 107 10.31 4.69 5.38
N ASP A 108 10.77 5.87 4.98
CA ASP A 108 10.13 7.14 5.35
C ASP A 108 8.76 7.28 4.70
N GLU A 109 8.63 6.99 3.40
CA GLU A 109 7.34 7.04 2.71
C GLU A 109 6.35 6.03 3.32
N ASP A 110 6.81 4.83 3.66
CA ASP A 110 5.98 3.78 4.26
C ASP A 110 5.55 4.16 5.69
N MET A 111 6.48 4.57 6.55
CA MET A 111 6.19 5.01 7.91
C MET A 111 5.18 6.17 7.96
N VAL A 112 5.36 7.20 7.12
CA VAL A 112 4.41 8.33 7.05
C VAL A 112 3.04 7.86 6.59
N THR A 113 2.98 6.92 5.66
CA THR A 113 1.72 6.33 5.19
C THR A 113 0.97 5.61 6.30
N THR A 114 1.66 4.92 7.20
CA THR A 114 1.03 4.20 8.32
C THR A 114 0.38 5.13 9.35
N LEU A 115 0.74 6.41 9.37
CA LEU A 115 0.12 7.39 10.25
C LEU A 115 -1.24 7.91 9.72
N ASP A 116 -1.61 7.61 8.48
CA ASP A 116 -2.91 8.00 7.93
C ASP A 116 -4.03 7.11 8.52
N PRO A 117 -5.04 7.70 9.21
CA PRO A 117 -6.13 6.94 9.81
C PRO A 117 -6.97 6.16 8.80
N TRP A 118 -7.04 6.62 7.55
CA TRP A 118 -7.73 5.93 6.48
C TRP A 118 -7.00 4.63 6.10
N ILE A 119 -5.66 4.73 5.93
CA ILE A 119 -4.80 3.57 5.64
C ILE A 119 -4.89 2.54 6.75
N ALA A 120 -4.79 2.97 8.02
CA ALA A 120 -4.94 2.08 9.16
C ALA A 120 -6.29 1.33 9.14
N SER A 121 -7.39 2.06 8.88
CA SER A 121 -8.73 1.44 8.83
C SER A 121 -8.87 0.47 7.66
N PHE A 122 -8.30 0.81 6.49
CA PHE A 122 -8.28 -0.06 5.33
C PHE A 122 -7.49 -1.35 5.61
N SER A 123 -6.29 -1.22 6.19
CA SER A 123 -5.41 -2.36 6.51
C SER A 123 -6.06 -3.32 7.51
N PHE A 124 -6.64 -2.82 8.61
CA PHE A 124 -7.31 -3.68 9.60
C PHE A 124 -8.45 -4.48 9.00
N GLN A 125 -9.27 -3.87 8.16
CA GLN A 125 -10.37 -4.58 7.52
C GLN A 125 -9.89 -5.58 6.48
N THR A 126 -8.83 -5.25 5.74
CA THR A 126 -8.23 -6.14 4.76
C THR A 126 -7.58 -7.34 5.43
N TRP A 127 -6.87 -7.18 6.55
CA TRP A 127 -6.32 -8.29 7.33
C TRP A 127 -7.40 -9.19 7.92
N ALA A 128 -8.44 -8.60 8.52
CA ALA A 128 -9.56 -9.38 9.03
C ALA A 128 -10.28 -10.18 7.93
N LEU A 129 -10.42 -9.60 6.73
CA LEU A 129 -10.99 -10.30 5.59
C LEU A 129 -10.08 -11.44 5.11
N ALA A 130 -8.76 -11.25 5.09
CA ALA A 130 -7.79 -12.25 4.63
C ALA A 130 -7.79 -13.53 5.48
N GLU A 131 -8.27 -13.48 6.74
CA GLU A 131 -8.46 -14.68 7.57
C GLU A 131 -9.51 -15.64 7.00
N HIS A 132 -10.44 -15.13 6.19
CA HIS A 132 -11.61 -15.87 5.69
C HIS A 132 -11.70 -15.91 4.16
N ASP A 133 -10.93 -15.09 3.45
CA ASP A 133 -10.90 -15.00 2.00
C ASP A 133 -9.51 -15.39 1.47
N LYS A 134 -9.46 -16.54 0.76
CA LYS A 134 -8.21 -17.09 0.25
C LYS A 134 -7.54 -16.18 -0.78
N ASP A 135 -8.30 -15.55 -1.65
CA ASP A 135 -7.75 -14.73 -2.74
C ASP A 135 -7.16 -13.43 -2.19
N VAL A 136 -7.79 -12.84 -1.19
CA VAL A 136 -7.25 -11.68 -0.45
C VAL A 136 -6.00 -12.08 0.32
N ASN A 137 -6.00 -13.23 1.01
CA ASN A 137 -4.83 -13.75 1.74
C ASN A 137 -3.63 -13.98 0.82
N GLU A 138 -3.82 -14.66 -0.32
CA GLU A 138 -2.77 -14.92 -1.29
C GLU A 138 -2.22 -13.59 -1.87
N HIS A 139 -3.09 -12.60 -2.11
CA HIS A 139 -2.65 -11.30 -2.58
C HIS A 139 -1.80 -10.57 -1.52
N LEU A 140 -2.21 -10.55 -0.27
CA LEU A 140 -1.41 -9.96 0.83
C LEU A 140 -0.06 -10.65 0.99
N LYS A 141 -0.01 -11.98 0.97
CA LYS A 141 1.26 -12.72 1.01
C LYS A 141 2.21 -12.33 -0.12
N HIS A 142 1.67 -12.16 -1.33
CA HIS A 142 2.45 -11.72 -2.48
C HIS A 142 3.03 -10.31 -2.26
N ILE A 143 2.20 -9.37 -1.82
CA ILE A 143 2.58 -7.97 -1.60
C ILE A 143 3.64 -7.83 -0.49
N TYR A 144 3.40 -8.45 0.67
CA TYR A 144 4.37 -8.43 1.76
C TYR A 144 5.69 -9.13 1.39
N GLY A 145 5.61 -10.24 0.64
CA GLY A 145 6.79 -10.91 0.10
C GLY A 145 7.58 -10.03 -0.86
N GLU A 146 6.89 -9.24 -1.70
CA GLU A 146 7.52 -8.30 -2.62
C GLU A 146 8.20 -7.16 -1.87
N PHE A 147 7.51 -6.56 -0.90
CA PHE A 147 8.06 -5.49 -0.06
C PHE A 147 9.33 -5.96 0.68
N CYS A 148 9.28 -7.11 1.33
CA CYS A 148 10.45 -7.69 2.01
C CYS A 148 11.62 -7.95 1.03
N ARG A 149 11.34 -8.41 -0.22
CA ARG A 149 12.39 -8.60 -1.23
C ARG A 149 13.06 -7.29 -1.64
N ILE A 150 12.27 -6.22 -1.82
CA ILE A 150 12.80 -4.88 -2.11
C ILE A 150 13.72 -4.42 -0.97
N LEU A 151 13.25 -4.50 0.26
CA LEU A 151 14.04 -4.13 1.44
C LEU A 151 15.31 -4.96 1.57
N ALA A 152 15.23 -6.28 1.46
CA ALA A 152 16.38 -7.18 1.57
C ALA A 152 17.43 -6.91 0.48
N SER A 153 17.02 -6.58 -0.73
CA SER A 153 17.93 -6.18 -1.81
C SER A 153 18.66 -4.89 -1.45
N LEU A 154 17.94 -3.86 -1.01
CA LEU A 154 18.53 -2.57 -0.64
C LEU A 154 19.43 -2.68 0.58
N ILE A 155 19.10 -3.50 1.58
CA ILE A 155 19.93 -3.78 2.74
C ILE A 155 21.30 -4.30 2.31
N ARG A 156 21.34 -5.22 1.35
CA ARG A 156 22.59 -5.78 0.81
C ARG A 156 23.34 -4.79 -0.09
N ASP A 157 22.63 -3.92 -0.79
CA ASP A 157 23.24 -2.84 -1.55
C ASP A 157 23.91 -1.81 -0.62
N VAL A 158 23.33 -1.57 0.57
CA VAL A 158 23.90 -0.68 1.61
C VAL A 158 25.10 -1.32 2.29
N ASN A 159 24.99 -2.60 2.66
CA ASN A 159 26.10 -3.35 3.29
C ASN A 159 26.26 -4.75 2.66
N PRO A 160 27.19 -4.90 1.69
CA PRO A 160 27.43 -6.19 1.02
C PRO A 160 27.93 -7.31 1.94
N ALA A 161 28.35 -7.02 3.18
CA ALA A 161 28.75 -8.04 4.15
C ALA A 161 27.53 -8.75 4.78
N VAL A 162 26.33 -8.18 4.69
CA VAL A 162 25.10 -8.81 5.17
C VAL A 162 24.73 -9.96 4.25
N THR A 163 24.62 -11.17 4.82
CA THR A 163 24.21 -12.37 4.06
C THR A 163 22.75 -12.26 3.59
N HIS A 164 22.36 -13.02 2.56
CA HIS A 164 20.97 -13.06 2.07
C HIS A 164 19.99 -13.38 3.19
N SER A 165 20.25 -14.47 3.94
CA SER A 165 19.38 -14.88 5.04
C SER A 165 19.22 -13.81 6.13
N LYS A 166 20.30 -13.07 6.42
CA LYS A 166 20.27 -12.00 7.42
C LYS A 166 19.52 -10.78 6.90
N ALA A 167 19.67 -10.45 5.60
CA ALA A 167 18.91 -9.39 4.96
C ALA A 167 17.39 -9.68 4.95
N ASP A 168 16.99 -10.93 4.72
CA ASP A 168 15.58 -11.35 4.78
C ASP A 168 15.02 -11.19 6.21
N VAL A 169 15.79 -11.56 7.23
CA VAL A 169 15.39 -11.35 8.64
C VAL A 169 15.25 -9.86 8.95
N TYR A 170 16.21 -9.04 8.53
CA TYR A 170 16.16 -7.59 8.76
C TYR A 170 14.96 -6.95 8.03
N ALA A 171 14.72 -7.33 6.78
CA ALA A 171 13.55 -6.86 6.03
C ALA A 171 12.23 -7.21 6.74
N THR A 172 12.11 -8.44 7.25
CA THR A 172 10.93 -8.89 8.02
C THR A 172 10.75 -8.09 9.32
N LEU A 173 11.85 -7.83 10.06
CA LEU A 173 11.80 -7.04 11.28
C LEU A 173 11.36 -5.60 11.00
N ILE A 174 11.91 -4.97 9.96
CA ILE A 174 11.56 -3.61 9.57
C ILE A 174 10.09 -3.54 9.15
N ALA A 175 9.66 -4.42 8.23
CA ALA A 175 8.27 -4.47 7.77
C ALA A 175 7.28 -4.66 8.94
N SER A 176 7.54 -5.62 9.85
CA SER A 176 6.65 -5.87 11.00
C SER A 176 6.60 -4.70 11.98
N GLN A 177 7.67 -3.95 12.16
CA GLN A 177 7.67 -2.75 13.00
C GLN A 177 6.90 -1.60 12.36
N ILE A 178 7.03 -1.39 11.03
CA ILE A 178 6.26 -0.38 10.30
C ILE A 178 4.76 -0.72 10.38
N GLU A 179 4.37 -1.96 10.11
CA GLU A 179 2.97 -2.39 10.22
C GLU A 179 2.43 -2.25 11.66
N GLY A 180 3.29 -2.43 12.66
CA GLY A 180 2.94 -2.18 14.06
C GLY A 180 2.53 -0.72 14.32
N LEU A 181 3.06 0.25 13.61
CA LEU A 181 2.68 1.66 13.74
C LEU A 181 1.20 1.90 13.43
N LEU A 182 0.62 1.16 12.48
CA LEU A 182 -0.81 1.25 12.16
C LEU A 182 -1.69 0.99 13.40
N LEU A 183 -1.30 -0.02 14.19
CA LEU A 183 -2.02 -0.36 15.42
C LEU A 183 -1.83 0.72 16.49
N TYR A 184 -0.58 1.09 16.74
CA TYR A 184 -0.25 2.02 17.83
C TYR A 184 -0.74 3.42 17.55
N ASN A 185 -0.68 3.91 16.30
CA ASN A 185 -1.21 5.21 15.92
C ASN A 185 -2.71 5.37 16.25
N LYS A 186 -3.48 4.29 16.17
CA LYS A 186 -4.90 4.29 16.56
C LYS A 186 -5.16 4.19 18.06
N GLN A 187 -4.26 3.57 18.81
CA GLN A 187 -4.46 3.22 20.22
C GLN A 187 -3.77 4.17 21.19
N ILE A 188 -2.74 4.86 20.74
CA ILE A 188 -1.94 5.76 21.57
C ILE A 188 -2.25 7.20 21.20
N ALA A 189 -2.80 7.95 22.16
CA ALA A 189 -2.99 9.38 22.00
C ALA A 189 -1.63 10.09 22.23
N ALA A 190 -0.81 10.16 21.19
CA ALA A 190 0.46 10.85 21.19
C ALA A 190 0.38 12.11 20.33
N ASP A 191 1.18 13.13 20.69
CA ASP A 191 1.32 14.32 19.88
C ASP A 191 2.27 14.11 18.67
N GLN A 192 2.34 15.09 17.79
CA GLN A 192 3.17 15.01 16.59
C GLN A 192 4.67 14.82 16.93
N GLN A 193 5.16 15.49 17.97
CA GLN A 193 6.57 15.39 18.38
C GLN A 193 6.92 13.96 18.79
N HIS A 194 6.06 13.28 19.54
CA HIS A 194 6.27 11.88 19.92
C HIS A 194 6.39 10.97 18.68
N TRP A 195 5.55 11.19 17.66
CA TRP A 195 5.62 10.41 16.42
C TRP A 195 6.89 10.73 15.63
N ASP A 196 7.27 12.00 15.51
CA ASP A 196 8.50 12.40 14.82
C ASP A 196 9.74 11.77 15.48
N ASP A 197 9.82 11.80 16.82
CA ASP A 197 10.90 11.16 17.58
C ASP A 197 10.90 9.63 17.43
N THR A 198 9.72 9.01 17.37
CA THR A 198 9.57 7.56 17.16
C THR A 198 10.10 7.16 15.78
N LEU A 199 9.68 7.83 14.73
CA LEU A 199 10.11 7.54 13.35
C LEU A 199 11.62 7.75 13.18
N GLU A 200 12.18 8.83 13.75
CA GLU A 200 13.62 9.09 13.70
C GLU A 200 14.43 8.02 14.46
N THR A 201 13.91 7.59 15.62
CA THR A 201 14.54 6.52 16.41
C THR A 201 14.53 5.20 15.65
N MET A 202 13.42 4.82 15.05
CA MET A 202 13.30 3.61 14.22
C MET A 202 14.27 3.65 13.04
N ARG A 203 14.31 4.74 12.29
CA ARG A 203 15.23 4.94 11.18
C ARG A 203 16.69 4.73 11.62
N THR A 204 17.11 5.40 12.69
CA THR A 204 18.47 5.31 13.24
C THR A 204 18.79 3.88 13.67
N MET A 205 17.89 3.21 14.34
CA MET A 205 18.04 1.82 14.78
C MET A 205 18.24 0.87 13.59
N TRP A 206 17.45 0.97 12.53
CA TRP A 206 17.57 0.12 11.36
C TRP A 206 18.87 0.37 10.58
N LEU A 207 19.26 1.64 10.39
CA LEU A 207 20.53 1.95 9.74
C LEU A 207 21.73 1.40 10.53
N ASN A 208 21.72 1.53 11.85
CA ASN A 208 22.77 0.96 12.69
C ASN A 208 22.80 -0.57 12.58
N MET A 209 21.66 -1.23 12.62
CA MET A 209 21.54 -2.69 12.45
C MET A 209 22.13 -3.15 11.10
N ILE A 210 21.85 -2.42 10.01
CA ILE A 210 22.36 -2.75 8.67
C ILE A 210 23.87 -2.52 8.57
N ARG A 211 24.38 -1.41 9.13
CA ARG A 211 25.79 -1.04 9.05
C ARG A 211 26.70 -1.96 9.85
N VAL A 212 26.23 -2.46 10.99
CA VAL A 212 27.02 -3.38 11.85
C VAL A 212 27.04 -4.80 11.26
N GLY A 213 26.03 -5.22 10.54
CA GLY A 213 25.97 -6.50 9.83
C GLY A 213 25.38 -7.63 10.65
#